data_9cd26ef3981191f4d0fc3cf47b0def41
#
_entry.id   9cd26ef3981191f4d0fc3cf47b0def41
#
_cell.length_a   1.000
_cell.length_b   1.000
_cell.length_c   1.000
_cell.angle_alpha   90.00
_cell.angle_beta   90.00
_cell.angle_gamma   90.00
#
_symmetry.space_group_name_H-M   'P 1'
#
loop_
_entity.id
_entity.type
_entity.pdbx_description
1 polymer ?
#
loop_
_entity_poly.entity_id
_entity_poly.type
_entity_poly.pdbx_seq_one_letter_code
_entity_poly.pdbx_strand_id
1 'polypeptide(L)'
;MIHILTVHWKSEDWIDIQLKYINHFVQQPYKVYAYLNHVPNSNEHSKKFHYSSDEDIESHSIKLNLLAQKVCEEANDDDLLMFLDGDAFPIADISKFVEKSLSSHKLTAVQRYENNGDIQPHPCFCVTSVGFWKEIKGDWTYGKKNWKDIFGNKVWDVGGKLLYLLEQKKEPWYKLLRSNKDNSLHSLMFGVYDDVVYHHGCGFRDPEMRIDELKVENRERKVSIYKFSKKILPESLARRLF
;
A
#
# COMPACT_ATOMS: atom_id res chain seq x y z
N MET A 1 -18.01 -9.33 -0.41
CA MET A 1 -16.89 -9.57 0.55
C MET A 1 -15.68 -8.73 0.17
N ILE A 2 -14.78 -8.39 1.10
CA ILE A 2 -13.51 -7.68 0.78
C ILE A 2 -12.35 -8.66 0.92
N HIS A 3 -11.53 -8.79 -0.13
CA HIS A 3 -10.28 -9.53 -0.12
C HIS A 3 -9.12 -8.53 -0.01
N ILE A 4 -8.44 -8.51 1.14
CA ILE A 4 -7.36 -7.58 1.45
C ILE A 4 -6.03 -8.27 1.15
N LEU A 5 -5.23 -7.67 0.28
CA LEU A 5 -3.96 -8.19 -0.21
C LEU A 5 -2.82 -7.34 0.32
N THR A 6 -1.89 -7.95 1.04
CA THR A 6 -0.78 -7.22 1.67
C THR A 6 0.55 -7.92 1.48
N VAL A 7 1.64 -7.16 1.52
CA VAL A 7 3.01 -7.69 1.41
C VAL A 7 3.85 -7.18 2.58
N HIS A 8 4.30 -8.09 3.44
CA HIS A 8 5.30 -7.82 4.47
C HIS A 8 6.67 -8.33 4.02
N TRP A 9 7.71 -7.58 4.25
CA TRP A 9 9.06 -7.89 3.82
C TRP A 9 10.09 -7.61 4.90
N LYS A 10 10.84 -8.64 5.29
CA LYS A 10 11.95 -8.58 6.25
C LYS A 10 11.61 -8.10 7.68
N SER A 11 10.38 -7.71 7.98
CA SER A 11 9.97 -7.23 9.30
C SER A 11 8.57 -7.70 9.63
N GLU A 12 8.34 -8.05 10.89
CA GLU A 12 7.05 -8.41 11.45
C GLU A 12 6.34 -7.24 12.15
N ASP A 13 7.04 -6.10 12.32
CA ASP A 13 6.62 -4.96 13.15
C ASP A 13 5.22 -4.42 12.81
N TRP A 14 4.82 -4.54 11.55
CA TRP A 14 3.57 -3.96 11.05
C TRP A 14 2.40 -4.93 11.01
N ILE A 15 2.64 -6.24 11.13
CA ILE A 15 1.60 -7.26 10.92
C ILE A 15 0.44 -7.06 11.90
N ASP A 16 0.73 -7.06 13.21
CA ASP A 16 -0.32 -6.95 14.22
C ASP A 16 -0.98 -5.57 14.24
N ILE A 17 -0.23 -4.53 13.94
CA ILE A 17 -0.76 -3.17 13.81
C ILE A 17 -1.75 -3.12 12.65
N GLN A 18 -1.33 -3.55 11.47
CA GLN A 18 -2.18 -3.54 10.27
C GLN A 18 -3.47 -4.34 10.51
N LEU A 19 -3.35 -5.58 11.00
CA LEU A 19 -4.52 -6.43 11.25
C LEU A 19 -5.47 -5.83 12.29
N LYS A 20 -4.96 -5.18 13.32
CA LYS A 20 -5.74 -4.51 14.35
C LYS A 20 -6.55 -3.34 13.76
N TYR A 21 -5.92 -2.51 12.91
CA TYR A 21 -6.60 -1.41 12.24
C TYR A 21 -7.62 -1.90 11.21
N ILE A 22 -7.30 -2.94 10.44
CA ILE A 22 -8.24 -3.58 9.52
C ILE A 22 -9.47 -4.06 10.30
N ASN A 23 -9.27 -4.82 11.38
CA ASN A 23 -10.38 -5.34 12.19
C ASN A 23 -11.27 -4.23 12.79
N HIS A 24 -10.69 -3.07 13.10
CA HIS A 24 -11.44 -1.95 13.68
C HIS A 24 -12.21 -1.13 12.63
N PHE A 25 -11.62 -0.89 11.46
CA PHE A 25 -12.16 0.05 10.47
C PHE A 25 -12.78 -0.57 9.22
N VAL A 26 -12.70 -1.90 9.06
CA VAL A 26 -13.39 -2.63 8.00
C VAL A 26 -14.61 -3.33 8.58
N GLN A 27 -15.80 -2.81 8.32
CA GLN A 27 -17.04 -3.31 8.92
C GLN A 27 -17.69 -4.46 8.11
N GLN A 28 -17.33 -4.60 6.85
CA GLN A 28 -17.85 -5.66 5.97
C GLN A 28 -17.05 -6.97 6.19
N PRO A 29 -17.64 -8.15 5.88
CA PRO A 29 -16.88 -9.39 5.88
C PRO A 29 -15.64 -9.31 5.00
N TYR A 30 -14.47 -9.70 5.53
CA TYR A 30 -13.21 -9.66 4.81
C TYR A 30 -12.36 -10.90 5.02
N LYS A 31 -11.39 -11.10 4.13
CA LYS A 31 -10.33 -12.07 4.21
C LYS A 31 -9.00 -11.38 3.91
N VAL A 32 -7.93 -11.70 4.63
CA VAL A 32 -6.62 -11.12 4.41
C VAL A 32 -5.68 -12.16 3.78
N TYR A 33 -5.03 -11.79 2.69
CA TYR A 33 -4.07 -12.57 1.93
C TYR A 33 -2.71 -11.88 2.02
N ALA A 34 -1.65 -12.60 2.38
CA ALA A 34 -0.36 -11.98 2.65
C ALA A 34 0.81 -12.67 1.94
N TYR A 35 1.81 -11.89 1.52
CA TYR A 35 3.16 -12.36 1.32
C TYR A 35 4.01 -12.01 2.55
N LEU A 36 4.70 -13.02 3.12
CA LEU A 36 5.53 -12.91 4.33
C LEU A 36 7.01 -13.15 3.98
N ASN A 37 7.49 -12.44 2.96
CA ASN A 37 8.79 -12.72 2.34
C ASN A 37 9.94 -12.25 3.25
N HIS A 38 10.78 -13.19 3.69
CA HIS A 38 11.84 -13.01 4.68
C HIS A 38 11.39 -12.45 6.03
N VAL A 39 10.11 -12.58 6.37
CA VAL A 39 9.59 -12.14 7.68
C VAL A 39 10.04 -13.13 8.75
N PRO A 40 10.61 -12.67 9.89
CA PRO A 40 10.88 -13.55 11.02
C PRO A 40 9.61 -14.26 11.47
N ASN A 41 9.75 -15.51 11.91
CA ASN A 41 8.61 -16.32 12.42
C ASN A 41 7.41 -16.40 11.44
N SER A 42 7.65 -16.42 10.11
CA SER A 42 6.60 -16.43 9.08
C SER A 42 5.54 -17.52 9.31
N ASN A 43 5.94 -18.70 9.79
CA ASN A 43 5.04 -19.81 10.13
C ASN A 43 4.03 -19.48 11.26
N GLU A 44 4.42 -18.66 12.25
CA GLU A 44 3.50 -18.22 13.30
C GLU A 44 2.57 -17.13 12.77
N HIS A 45 3.11 -16.20 12.00
CA HIS A 45 2.31 -15.13 11.40
C HIS A 45 1.34 -15.63 10.36
N SER A 46 1.66 -16.71 9.63
CA SER A 46 0.79 -17.30 8.60
C SER A 46 -0.61 -17.65 9.14
N LYS A 47 -0.69 -18.07 10.40
CA LYS A 47 -1.95 -18.42 11.09
C LYS A 47 -2.92 -17.24 11.25
N LYS A 48 -2.45 -16.01 11.09
CA LYS A 48 -3.25 -14.78 11.21
C LYS A 48 -3.97 -14.39 9.91
N PHE A 49 -3.64 -15.04 8.80
CA PHE A 49 -4.15 -14.74 7.46
C PHE A 49 -5.04 -15.87 6.93
N HIS A 50 -5.99 -15.51 6.07
CA HIS A 50 -6.78 -16.52 5.34
C HIS A 50 -5.90 -17.33 4.38
N TYR A 51 -4.93 -16.67 3.76
CA TYR A 51 -3.89 -17.25 2.91
C TYR A 51 -2.58 -16.50 3.11
N SER A 52 -1.47 -17.21 3.12
CA SER A 52 -0.16 -16.57 3.09
C SER A 52 0.84 -17.41 2.32
N SER A 53 1.85 -16.75 1.75
CA SER A 53 3.02 -17.36 1.12
C SER A 53 4.29 -16.67 1.64
N ASP A 54 5.35 -17.43 1.85
CA ASP A 54 6.69 -16.95 2.15
C ASP A 54 7.70 -17.26 1.04
N GLU A 55 7.17 -17.64 -0.14
CA GLU A 55 7.99 -17.88 -1.34
C GLU A 55 8.92 -16.70 -1.61
N ASP A 56 10.18 -17.01 -1.94
CA ASP A 56 11.21 -16.00 -2.18
C ASP A 56 11.05 -15.32 -3.54
N ILE A 57 10.24 -14.29 -3.55
CA ILE A 57 10.01 -13.43 -4.70
C ILE A 57 10.52 -12.03 -4.38
N GLU A 58 11.49 -11.54 -5.13
CA GLU A 58 12.07 -10.22 -4.89
C GLU A 58 11.08 -9.09 -5.20
N SER A 59 10.37 -9.18 -6.32
CA SER A 59 9.50 -8.12 -6.82
C SER A 59 8.22 -7.94 -6.01
N HIS A 60 8.03 -6.76 -5.43
CA HIS A 60 6.81 -6.37 -4.73
C HIS A 60 5.57 -6.46 -5.62
N SER A 61 5.65 -5.95 -6.85
CA SER A 61 4.52 -5.96 -7.79
C SER A 61 4.11 -7.37 -8.21
N ILE A 62 5.07 -8.29 -8.36
CA ILE A 62 4.77 -9.70 -8.69
C ILE A 62 4.02 -10.35 -7.53
N LYS A 63 4.43 -10.13 -6.27
CA LYS A 63 3.71 -10.65 -5.10
C LYS A 63 2.26 -10.18 -5.07
N LEU A 64 2.01 -8.89 -5.31
CA LEU A 64 0.66 -8.34 -5.37
C LEU A 64 -0.18 -8.96 -6.51
N ASN A 65 0.43 -9.16 -7.68
CA ASN A 65 -0.26 -9.81 -8.79
C ASN A 65 -0.60 -11.27 -8.51
N LEU A 66 0.29 -12.03 -7.86
CA LEU A 66 0.04 -13.42 -7.46
C LEU A 66 -1.08 -13.52 -6.41
N LEU A 67 -1.11 -12.63 -5.43
CA LEU A 67 -2.22 -12.55 -4.46
C LEU A 67 -3.54 -12.22 -5.18
N ALA A 68 -3.52 -11.26 -6.11
CA ALA A 68 -4.71 -10.92 -6.88
C ALA A 68 -5.18 -12.09 -7.76
N GLN A 69 -4.26 -12.81 -8.40
CA GLN A 69 -4.58 -14.01 -9.15
C GLN A 69 -5.26 -15.05 -8.25
N LYS A 70 -4.67 -15.33 -7.07
CA LYS A 70 -5.23 -16.27 -6.09
C LYS A 70 -6.66 -15.93 -5.72
N VAL A 71 -6.96 -14.65 -5.45
CA VAL A 71 -8.32 -14.20 -5.16
C VAL A 71 -9.22 -14.32 -6.38
N CYS A 72 -8.74 -13.95 -7.59
CA CYS A 72 -9.52 -14.05 -8.82
C CYS A 72 -9.95 -15.47 -9.19
N GLU A 73 -9.25 -16.49 -8.69
CA GLU A 73 -9.58 -17.91 -8.89
C GLU A 73 -10.74 -18.38 -8.00
N GLU A 74 -10.98 -17.73 -6.84
CA GLU A 74 -11.93 -18.22 -5.83
C GLU A 74 -13.06 -17.24 -5.49
N ALA A 75 -12.92 -15.95 -5.82
CA ALA A 75 -13.88 -14.91 -5.45
C ALA A 75 -14.89 -14.63 -6.57
N ASN A 76 -16.05 -14.07 -6.18
CA ASN A 76 -17.05 -13.60 -7.12
C ASN A 76 -16.64 -12.26 -7.74
N ASP A 77 -17.14 -11.96 -8.92
CA ASP A 77 -16.81 -10.72 -9.63
C ASP A 77 -17.27 -9.45 -8.89
N ASP A 78 -18.33 -9.55 -8.08
CA ASP A 78 -18.84 -8.44 -7.24
C ASP A 78 -18.07 -8.28 -5.92
N ASP A 79 -17.20 -9.21 -5.56
CA ASP A 79 -16.33 -9.06 -4.40
C ASP A 79 -15.27 -7.98 -4.66
N LEU A 80 -14.73 -7.41 -3.60
CA LEU A 80 -13.74 -6.34 -3.70
C LEU A 80 -12.32 -6.86 -3.48
N LEU A 81 -11.39 -6.42 -4.31
CA LEU A 81 -9.95 -6.47 -4.09
C LEU A 81 -9.52 -5.17 -3.40
N MET A 82 -8.87 -5.29 -2.25
CA MET A 82 -8.24 -4.17 -1.56
C MET A 82 -6.75 -4.45 -1.41
N PHE A 83 -5.92 -3.68 -2.08
CA PHE A 83 -4.46 -3.73 -1.92
C PHE A 83 -4.02 -2.79 -0.81
N LEU A 84 -3.13 -3.25 0.05
CA LEU A 84 -2.50 -2.48 1.12
C LEU A 84 -1.01 -2.84 1.17
N ASP A 85 -0.11 -1.84 1.19
CA ASP A 85 1.27 -2.10 1.59
C ASP A 85 1.30 -2.57 3.04
N GLY A 86 2.29 -3.39 3.42
CA GLY A 86 2.35 -3.97 4.76
C GLY A 86 2.47 -2.96 5.89
N ASP A 87 2.87 -1.72 5.59
CA ASP A 87 2.96 -0.57 6.52
C ASP A 87 1.86 0.49 6.25
N ALA A 88 0.78 0.09 5.56
CA ALA A 88 -0.41 0.90 5.33
C ALA A 88 -1.64 0.27 5.95
N PHE A 89 -2.57 1.08 6.45
CA PHE A 89 -3.80 0.61 7.07
C PHE A 89 -4.88 1.70 7.14
N PRO A 90 -6.17 1.31 7.18
CA PRO A 90 -7.26 2.27 7.35
C PRO A 90 -7.20 2.92 8.73
N ILE A 91 -7.57 4.21 8.82
CA ILE A 91 -7.66 4.99 10.05
C ILE A 91 -9.06 5.60 10.26
N ALA A 92 -9.99 5.31 9.37
CA ALA A 92 -11.40 5.67 9.44
C ALA A 92 -12.27 4.55 8.84
N ASP A 93 -13.58 4.65 8.93
CA ASP A 93 -14.52 3.67 8.35
C ASP A 93 -14.31 3.56 6.83
N ILE A 94 -13.55 2.54 6.46
CA ILE A 94 -13.17 2.33 5.07
C ILE A 94 -14.34 1.81 4.23
N SER A 95 -15.31 1.14 4.84
CA SER A 95 -16.45 0.54 4.13
C SER A 95 -17.32 1.62 3.51
N LYS A 96 -17.63 2.68 4.27
CA LYS A 96 -18.39 3.84 3.75
C LYS A 96 -17.62 4.62 2.69
N PHE A 97 -16.30 4.77 2.89
CA PHE A 97 -15.46 5.44 1.92
C PHE A 97 -15.43 4.70 0.59
N VAL A 98 -15.22 3.38 0.63
CA VAL A 98 -15.19 2.51 -0.57
C VAL A 98 -16.51 2.54 -1.30
N GLU A 99 -17.64 2.38 -0.60
CA GLU A 99 -18.97 2.47 -1.19
C GLU A 99 -19.17 3.79 -1.93
N LYS A 100 -18.83 4.91 -1.29
CA LYS A 100 -18.93 6.25 -1.88
C LYS A 100 -18.04 6.41 -3.10
N SER A 101 -16.77 6.02 -3.03
CA SER A 101 -15.83 6.22 -4.13
C SER A 101 -16.09 5.31 -5.32
N LEU A 102 -16.49 4.05 -5.08
CA LEU A 102 -16.84 3.10 -6.13
C LEU A 102 -18.24 3.32 -6.72
N SER A 103 -19.09 4.15 -6.12
CA SER A 103 -20.37 4.54 -6.74
C SER A 103 -20.20 5.36 -8.04
N SER A 104 -19.07 6.01 -8.22
CA SER A 104 -18.76 6.86 -9.37
C SER A 104 -17.53 6.43 -10.18
N HIS A 105 -16.70 5.53 -9.65
CA HIS A 105 -15.49 5.04 -10.28
C HIS A 105 -15.36 3.54 -10.08
N LYS A 106 -14.76 2.82 -11.04
CA LYS A 106 -14.52 1.37 -10.89
C LYS A 106 -13.27 1.03 -10.11
N LEU A 107 -12.38 2.01 -9.91
CA LEU A 107 -11.15 1.86 -9.14
C LEU A 107 -10.90 3.11 -8.32
N THR A 108 -10.44 2.89 -7.10
CA THR A 108 -10.04 3.92 -6.14
C THR A 108 -8.64 3.61 -5.64
N ALA A 109 -7.73 4.57 -5.67
CA ALA A 109 -6.35 4.32 -5.22
C ALA A 109 -5.66 5.60 -4.73
N VAL A 110 -4.63 5.44 -3.93
CA VAL A 110 -3.73 6.54 -3.56
C VAL A 110 -2.99 7.03 -4.79
N GLN A 111 -2.94 8.35 -4.96
CA GLN A 111 -2.01 9.04 -5.84
C GLN A 111 -1.00 9.82 -4.98
N ARG A 112 0.27 9.49 -5.08
CA ARG A 112 1.34 10.16 -4.31
C ARG A 112 1.81 11.41 -5.04
N TYR A 113 0.91 12.39 -5.21
CA TYR A 113 1.22 13.63 -5.92
C TYR A 113 2.41 14.40 -5.30
N GLU A 114 2.61 14.26 -3.99
CA GLU A 114 3.76 14.76 -3.24
C GLU A 114 5.11 14.13 -3.64
N ASN A 115 5.07 13.02 -4.37
CA ASN A 115 6.25 12.39 -4.99
C ASN A 115 6.56 13.06 -6.34
N ASN A 116 6.74 14.37 -6.31
CA ASN A 116 7.07 15.19 -7.48
C ASN A 116 6.06 15.04 -8.63
N GLY A 117 4.76 14.94 -8.30
CA GLY A 117 3.69 14.84 -9.29
C GLY A 117 3.50 13.45 -9.86
N ASP A 118 3.80 12.39 -9.11
CA ASP A 118 3.46 11.00 -9.46
C ASP A 118 1.98 10.89 -9.86
N ILE A 119 1.74 10.41 -11.08
CA ILE A 119 0.40 10.38 -11.70
C ILE A 119 -0.30 9.02 -11.62
N GLN A 120 0.37 8.01 -11.09
CA GLN A 120 -0.11 6.63 -11.15
C GLN A 120 -0.83 6.18 -9.86
N PRO A 121 -1.74 5.20 -9.94
CA PRO A 121 -2.28 4.55 -8.76
C PRO A 121 -1.17 3.82 -8.00
N HIS A 122 -1.20 3.90 -6.66
CA HIS A 122 -0.20 3.26 -5.81
C HIS A 122 -0.83 2.16 -4.94
N PRO A 123 -0.16 1.00 -4.80
CA PRO A 123 -0.70 -0.15 -4.07
C PRO A 123 -0.72 0.03 -2.54
N CYS A 124 -0.15 1.10 -1.98
CA CYS A 124 -0.28 1.35 -0.55
C CYS A 124 -1.75 1.44 -0.10
N PHE A 125 -2.64 1.82 -1.01
CA PHE A 125 -4.07 1.58 -0.94
C PHE A 125 -4.68 1.64 -2.33
N CYS A 126 -5.36 0.57 -2.72
CA CYS A 126 -6.17 0.54 -3.92
C CYS A 126 -7.36 -0.41 -3.72
N VAL A 127 -8.56 -0.01 -4.16
CA VAL A 127 -9.75 -0.85 -4.13
C VAL A 127 -10.44 -0.86 -5.48
N THR A 128 -10.90 -2.04 -5.89
CA THR A 128 -11.67 -2.27 -7.11
C THR A 128 -12.50 -3.56 -6.96
N SER A 129 -13.46 -3.83 -7.85
CA SER A 129 -14.10 -5.14 -7.88
C SER A 129 -13.19 -6.20 -8.53
N VAL A 130 -13.37 -7.45 -8.12
CA VAL A 130 -12.68 -8.61 -8.73
C VAL A 130 -12.98 -8.66 -10.23
N GLY A 131 -14.24 -8.45 -10.62
CA GLY A 131 -14.66 -8.45 -12.03
C GLY A 131 -13.97 -7.37 -12.85
N PHE A 132 -13.87 -6.14 -12.33
CA PHE A 132 -13.17 -5.06 -13.04
C PHE A 132 -11.66 -5.32 -13.13
N TRP A 133 -11.04 -5.84 -12.07
CA TRP A 133 -9.62 -6.24 -12.12
C TRP A 133 -9.34 -7.27 -13.21
N LYS A 134 -10.20 -8.30 -13.32
CA LYS A 134 -10.14 -9.30 -14.40
C LYS A 134 -10.35 -8.65 -15.78
N GLU A 135 -11.36 -7.78 -15.92
CA GLU A 135 -11.71 -7.08 -17.16
C GLU A 135 -10.54 -6.28 -17.74
N ILE A 136 -9.86 -5.51 -16.87
CA ILE A 136 -8.71 -4.69 -17.31
C ILE A 136 -7.40 -5.48 -17.40
N LYS A 137 -7.38 -6.73 -16.94
CA LYS A 137 -6.17 -7.54 -16.73
C LYS A 137 -5.19 -6.82 -15.81
N GLY A 138 -5.69 -6.42 -14.64
CA GLY A 138 -4.97 -5.59 -13.69
C GLY A 138 -3.56 -6.08 -13.39
N ASP A 139 -2.60 -5.16 -13.36
CA ASP A 139 -1.18 -5.49 -13.24
C ASP A 139 -0.41 -4.36 -12.56
N TRP A 140 0.25 -4.68 -11.45
CA TRP A 140 1.04 -3.75 -10.65
C TRP A 140 2.46 -3.53 -11.16
N THR A 141 2.90 -4.21 -12.20
CA THR A 141 4.28 -4.06 -12.69
C THR A 141 4.58 -2.64 -13.19
N TYR A 142 5.86 -2.36 -13.37
CA TYR A 142 6.32 -1.10 -13.97
C TYR A 142 5.73 -0.96 -15.37
N GLY A 143 5.16 0.20 -15.67
CA GLY A 143 4.56 0.49 -16.96
C GLY A 143 5.50 1.23 -17.89
N LYS A 144 4.96 1.62 -19.04
CA LYS A 144 5.63 2.51 -19.99
C LYS A 144 5.59 3.98 -19.53
N LYS A 145 4.73 4.31 -18.58
CA LYS A 145 4.60 5.66 -18.03
C LYS A 145 5.72 5.93 -17.04
N ASN A 146 6.23 7.12 -17.08
CA ASN A 146 7.23 7.64 -16.16
C ASN A 146 6.95 9.11 -15.90
N TRP A 147 7.52 9.62 -14.82
CA TRP A 147 7.55 11.05 -14.53
C TRP A 147 8.99 11.48 -14.26
N LYS A 148 9.20 12.77 -14.09
CA LYS A 148 10.51 13.29 -13.70
C LYS A 148 10.51 13.60 -12.21
N ASP A 149 11.51 13.07 -11.51
CA ASP A 149 11.75 13.45 -10.11
C ASP A 149 12.23 14.90 -9.97
N ILE A 150 12.44 15.34 -8.74
CA ILE A 150 12.93 16.71 -8.46
C ILE A 150 14.31 17.01 -9.05
N PHE A 151 15.06 15.98 -9.47
CA PHE A 151 16.36 16.11 -10.11
C PHE A 151 16.27 16.01 -11.64
N GLY A 152 15.06 15.85 -12.20
CA GLY A 152 14.83 15.69 -13.63
C GLY A 152 15.06 14.28 -14.19
N ASN A 153 15.34 13.29 -13.33
CA ASN A 153 15.52 11.90 -13.75
C ASN A 153 14.17 11.27 -14.09
N LYS A 154 14.16 10.39 -15.10
CA LYS A 154 12.98 9.57 -15.38
C LYS A 154 12.82 8.52 -14.29
N VAL A 155 11.64 8.46 -13.69
CA VAL A 155 11.27 7.51 -12.66
C VAL A 155 10.15 6.59 -13.16
N TRP A 156 10.30 5.31 -12.88
CA TRP A 156 9.27 4.28 -13.04
C TRP A 156 8.97 3.67 -11.70
N ASP A 157 7.71 3.40 -11.42
CA ASP A 157 7.32 2.78 -10.15
C ASP A 157 6.16 1.80 -10.34
N VAL A 158 5.87 1.04 -9.30
CA VAL A 158 4.73 0.12 -9.19
C VAL A 158 3.43 0.88 -9.45
N GLY A 159 2.57 0.32 -10.31
CA GLY A 159 1.31 0.97 -10.73
C GLY A 159 1.37 1.64 -12.11
N GLY A 160 2.55 1.80 -12.71
CA GLY A 160 2.65 2.38 -14.05
C GLY A 160 1.96 1.55 -15.13
N LYS A 161 1.97 0.21 -15.00
CA LYS A 161 1.21 -0.67 -15.90
C LYS A 161 -0.29 -0.54 -15.69
N LEU A 162 -0.73 -0.47 -14.44
CA LEU A 162 -2.15 -0.28 -14.11
C LEU A 162 -2.67 1.04 -14.68
N LEU A 163 -1.92 2.15 -14.54
CA LEU A 163 -2.27 3.43 -15.16
C LEU A 163 -2.45 3.29 -16.68
N TYR A 164 -1.51 2.63 -17.35
CA TYR A 164 -1.59 2.40 -18.78
C TYR A 164 -2.86 1.63 -19.18
N LEU A 165 -3.23 0.59 -18.43
CA LEU A 165 -4.43 -0.21 -18.67
C LEU A 165 -5.72 0.60 -18.51
N LEU A 166 -5.80 1.43 -17.46
CA LEU A 166 -6.92 2.35 -17.23
C LEU A 166 -7.06 3.37 -18.38
N GLU A 167 -5.94 3.96 -18.83
CA GLU A 167 -5.94 4.90 -19.97
C GLU A 167 -6.39 4.24 -21.28
N GLN A 168 -5.96 3.01 -21.56
CA GLN A 168 -6.40 2.26 -22.74
C GLN A 168 -7.92 2.02 -22.75
N LYS A 169 -8.49 1.82 -21.59
CA LYS A 169 -9.95 1.66 -21.40
C LYS A 169 -10.69 3.01 -21.30
N LYS A 170 -9.97 4.13 -21.25
CA LYS A 170 -10.51 5.46 -20.92
C LYS A 170 -11.33 5.46 -19.62
N GLU A 171 -10.89 4.66 -18.66
CA GLU A 171 -11.56 4.48 -17.38
C GLU A 171 -10.95 5.43 -16.34
N PRO A 172 -11.70 6.44 -15.87
CA PRO A 172 -11.24 7.30 -14.79
C PRO A 172 -11.21 6.50 -13.46
N TRP A 173 -10.31 6.92 -12.56
CA TRP A 173 -10.21 6.35 -11.24
C TRP A 173 -10.23 7.44 -10.16
N TYR A 174 -10.76 7.09 -8.97
CA TYR A 174 -10.78 8.01 -7.83
C TYR A 174 -9.39 8.09 -7.20
N LYS A 175 -8.90 9.31 -7.00
CA LYS A 175 -7.55 9.60 -6.52
C LYS A 175 -7.60 10.03 -5.06
N LEU A 176 -7.13 9.17 -4.14
CA LEU A 176 -6.89 9.59 -2.77
C LEU A 176 -5.62 10.43 -2.73
N LEU A 177 -5.76 11.66 -2.35
CA LEU A 177 -4.63 12.59 -2.21
C LEU A 177 -4.22 12.72 -0.76
N ARG A 178 -2.97 13.07 -0.53
CA ARG A 178 -2.46 13.33 0.79
C ARG A 178 -3.21 14.48 1.45
N SER A 179 -3.69 14.27 2.68
CA SER A 179 -4.45 15.23 3.46
C SER A 179 -3.64 15.86 4.61
N ASN A 180 -2.57 15.22 5.06
CA ASN A 180 -1.69 15.79 6.07
C ASN A 180 -0.47 16.49 5.44
N LYS A 181 0.20 17.33 6.26
CA LYS A 181 1.43 18.02 5.82
C LYS A 181 2.54 17.05 5.50
N ASP A 182 3.34 17.40 4.51
CA ASP A 182 4.55 16.65 4.15
C ASP A 182 5.51 16.57 5.33
N ASN A 183 6.16 15.42 5.46
CA ASN A 183 7.15 15.23 6.48
C ASN A 183 8.48 15.89 6.07
N SER A 184 9.10 16.62 6.99
CA SER A 184 10.39 17.29 6.73
C SER A 184 11.56 16.32 6.47
N LEU A 185 11.42 15.04 6.85
CA LEU A 185 12.44 14.02 6.57
C LEU A 185 12.33 13.54 5.13
N HIS A 186 11.12 13.29 4.66
CA HIS A 186 10.84 12.86 3.30
C HIS A 186 9.36 13.01 3.00
N SER A 187 9.01 13.53 1.83
CA SER A 187 7.61 13.77 1.44
C SER A 187 6.74 12.51 1.46
N LEU A 188 7.30 11.34 1.16
CA LEU A 188 6.55 10.08 1.13
C LEU A 188 6.35 9.41 2.49
N MET A 189 6.94 9.93 3.57
CA MET A 189 6.79 9.33 4.90
C MET A 189 5.57 9.87 5.62
N PHE A 190 4.94 8.99 6.41
CA PHE A 190 3.82 9.32 7.31
C PHE A 190 2.64 9.96 6.58
N GLY A 191 2.33 9.45 5.37
CA GLY A 191 1.21 9.95 4.57
C GLY A 191 -0.14 9.54 5.17
N VAL A 192 -1.06 10.51 5.23
CA VAL A 192 -2.50 10.26 5.43
C VAL A 192 -3.19 10.67 4.14
N TYR A 193 -4.04 9.79 3.61
CA TYR A 193 -4.70 9.99 2.32
C TYR A 193 -6.22 10.05 2.53
N ASP A 194 -6.83 11.14 2.07
CA ASP A 194 -8.26 11.47 2.24
C ASP A 194 -8.78 11.28 3.68
N ASP A 195 -7.91 11.41 4.70
CA ASP A 195 -8.19 11.14 6.11
C ASP A 195 -8.69 9.71 6.42
N VAL A 196 -8.54 8.77 5.49
CA VAL A 196 -9.03 7.40 5.66
C VAL A 196 -7.94 6.33 5.67
N VAL A 197 -6.78 6.59 5.06
CA VAL A 197 -5.68 5.63 4.99
C VAL A 197 -4.38 6.26 5.48
N TYR A 198 -3.69 5.59 6.38
CA TYR A 198 -2.32 5.89 6.76
C TYR A 198 -1.34 5.00 6.01
N HIS A 199 -0.24 5.57 5.55
CA HIS A 199 0.90 4.84 4.99
C HIS A 199 2.19 5.36 5.62
N HIS A 200 2.92 4.47 6.31
CA HIS A 200 4.16 4.84 6.98
C HIS A 200 5.24 5.26 5.98
N GLY A 201 5.32 4.54 4.89
CA GLY A 201 6.31 4.75 3.85
C GLY A 201 7.71 4.32 4.29
N CYS A 202 8.32 3.45 3.53
CA CYS A 202 9.66 2.90 3.81
C CYS A 202 9.76 2.06 5.11
N GLY A 203 8.65 1.54 5.64
CA GLY A 203 8.61 0.79 6.90
C GLY A 203 9.52 -0.45 6.93
N PHE A 204 9.84 -1.01 5.77
CA PHE A 204 10.69 -2.19 5.61
C PHE A 204 12.14 -1.89 5.20
N ARG A 205 12.49 -0.64 4.93
CA ARG A 205 13.84 -0.26 4.50
C ARG A 205 14.74 0.06 5.67
N ASP A 206 16.03 -0.21 5.51
CA ASP A 206 17.05 0.25 6.47
C ASP A 206 17.07 1.77 6.51
N PRO A 207 16.96 2.39 7.70
CA PRO A 207 16.96 3.83 7.85
C PRO A 207 18.23 4.50 7.33
N GLU A 208 19.40 3.87 7.48
CA GLU A 208 20.67 4.44 7.05
C GLU A 208 20.78 4.48 5.53
N MET A 209 20.45 3.36 4.86
CA MET A 209 20.41 3.32 3.40
C MET A 209 19.47 4.37 2.83
N ARG A 210 18.29 4.55 3.43
CA ARG A 210 17.29 5.50 2.92
C ARG A 210 17.76 6.95 3.04
N ILE A 211 18.47 7.29 4.11
CA ILE A 211 18.99 8.65 4.30
C ILE A 211 20.15 8.94 3.35
N ASP A 212 20.97 7.95 3.05
CA ASP A 212 22.04 8.07 2.07
C ASP A 212 21.49 8.29 0.64
N GLU A 213 20.43 7.56 0.27
CA GLU A 213 19.70 7.77 -1.00
C GLU A 213 19.20 9.20 -1.15
N LEU A 214 18.77 9.82 -0.06
CA LEU A 214 18.16 11.15 -0.05
C LEU A 214 19.17 12.30 -0.05
N LYS A 215 20.49 12.05 0.05
CA LYS A 215 21.56 13.06 0.11
C LYS A 215 21.27 14.20 1.11
N VAL A 216 20.84 13.84 2.30
CA VAL A 216 20.24 14.77 3.25
C VAL A 216 21.30 15.39 4.16
N GLU A 217 21.25 16.70 4.35
CA GLU A 217 22.00 17.40 5.40
C GLU A 217 21.60 16.92 6.81
N ASN A 218 22.57 16.93 7.75
CA ASN A 218 22.36 16.45 9.14
C ASN A 218 22.00 14.96 9.26
N ARG A 219 22.76 14.09 8.55
CA ARG A 219 22.57 12.64 8.46
C ARG A 219 22.30 11.96 9.82
N GLU A 220 23.16 12.17 10.82
CA GLU A 220 23.06 11.51 12.13
C GLU A 220 21.73 11.79 12.85
N ARG A 221 21.31 13.06 12.87
CA ARG A 221 20.04 13.45 13.50
C ARG A 221 18.85 12.82 12.78
N LYS A 222 18.86 12.78 11.46
CA LYS A 222 17.77 12.22 10.65
C LYS A 222 17.70 10.71 10.75
N VAL A 223 18.83 10.00 10.75
CA VAL A 223 18.89 8.57 11.05
C VAL A 223 18.30 8.27 12.43
N SER A 224 18.67 9.05 13.45
CA SER A 224 18.15 8.88 14.81
C SER A 224 16.64 9.08 14.88
N ILE A 225 16.11 10.12 14.24
CA ILE A 225 14.66 10.38 14.19
C ILE A 225 13.92 9.26 13.43
N TYR A 226 14.48 8.80 12.33
CA TYR A 226 13.87 7.72 11.55
C TYR A 226 13.86 6.38 12.31
N LYS A 227 14.96 6.01 12.97
CA LYS A 227 15.04 4.84 13.85
C LYS A 227 14.02 4.92 14.99
N PHE A 228 13.89 6.10 15.59
CA PHE A 228 12.89 6.36 16.63
C PHE A 228 11.46 6.21 16.09
N SER A 229 11.15 6.81 14.96
CA SER A 229 9.82 6.72 14.36
C SER A 229 9.46 5.29 13.97
N LYS A 230 10.39 4.54 13.40
CA LYS A 230 10.20 3.13 13.03
C LYS A 230 9.91 2.23 14.23
N LYS A 231 10.50 2.53 15.40
CA LYS A 231 10.33 1.71 16.60
C LYS A 231 9.12 2.12 17.45
N ILE A 232 8.89 3.41 17.62
CA ILE A 232 7.92 3.93 18.60
C ILE A 232 6.59 4.35 17.99
N LEU A 233 6.59 4.83 16.76
CA LEU A 233 5.36 5.28 16.12
C LEU A 233 4.34 4.15 15.92
N PRO A 234 4.73 2.93 15.49
CA PRO A 234 3.82 1.79 15.43
C PRO A 234 3.15 1.51 16.78
N GLU A 235 3.94 1.46 17.85
CA GLU A 235 3.41 1.23 19.21
C GLU A 235 2.47 2.35 19.66
N SER A 236 2.80 3.61 19.35
CA SER A 236 1.95 4.75 19.73
C SER A 236 0.65 4.78 18.95
N LEU A 237 0.66 4.43 17.68
CA LEU A 237 -0.54 4.30 16.85
C LEU A 237 -1.40 3.13 17.32
N ALA A 238 -0.79 1.99 17.65
CA ALA A 238 -1.50 0.86 18.21
C ALA A 238 -2.18 1.19 19.57
N ARG A 239 -1.57 2.05 20.39
CA ARG A 239 -2.14 2.49 21.68
C ARG A 239 -3.27 3.52 21.53
N ARG A 240 -3.28 4.33 20.48
CA ARG A 240 -4.32 5.37 20.26
C ARG A 240 -5.69 4.82 19.91
N LEU A 241 -5.78 3.60 19.44
CA LEU A 241 -7.06 2.96 19.09
C LEU A 241 -7.70 2.18 20.24
N PHE A 242 -7.01 2.00 21.34
CA PHE A 242 -7.40 1.19 22.49
C PHE A 242 -6.85 1.84 23.78
#